data_42e6382bf71d66b7fbbb791587db6d1c
#
_entry.id   42e6382bf71d66b7fbbb791587db6d1c
#
_cell.length_a   1.000
_cell.length_b   1.000
_cell.length_c   1.000
_cell.angle_alpha   90.00
_cell.angle_beta   90.00
_cell.angle_gamma   90.00
#
_symmetry.space_group_name_H-M   'P 1'
#
loop_
_entity.id
_entity.type
_entity.pdbx_description
1 polymer ?
#
loop_
_entity_poly.entity_id
_entity_poly.type
_entity_poly.pdbx_seq_one_letter_code
_entity_poly.pdbx_strand_id
1 'polypeptide(L)'
;MAIPLMEHVAKSRRHVSFYLTCGRSGATPIIFLHGWPELSISWRHQLPVFAGLGFHTIAPDLRGYGRSSVHPHHEDYALEEAVADMMDLIEAIGLRKAIWVGHDWGSPVVWSIAQHHPERCHGVVSLCVPYIPEGFAPETIIPLSNRKTYPEDHFPAAQWDYQLFYRENFDAARAGFESSVRDTVRVLFRAGDPNGRGKPARTAFIRANLGWFGKANRAPTVPRDSTVLTEEDEHRYVASLERNGFFGPDSWYMNSDANAAFAKRAKKNWHLTMPILFLHAAYDYVCETIESRLAERCGPIVLTSLK
;
A
#
# COMPACT_ATOMS: atom_id res chain seq x y z
N MET A 1 -28.47 6.35 11.29
CA MET A 1 -28.29 4.93 10.88
C MET A 1 -26.95 4.82 10.18
N ALA A 2 -26.14 3.81 10.53
CA ALA A 2 -24.88 3.55 9.82
C ALA A 2 -25.22 3.05 8.40
N ILE A 3 -24.53 3.59 7.37
CA ILE A 3 -24.69 3.11 6.00
C ILE A 3 -23.94 1.78 5.89
N PRO A 4 -24.59 0.67 5.51
CA PRO A 4 -23.96 -0.64 5.49
C PRO A 4 -22.91 -0.75 4.39
N LEU A 5 -21.88 -1.54 4.64
CA LEU A 5 -20.92 -1.98 3.62
C LEU A 5 -21.56 -3.12 2.82
N MET A 6 -21.47 -3.04 1.51
CA MET A 6 -21.97 -4.06 0.58
C MET A 6 -20.77 -4.76 -0.07
N GLU A 7 -20.87 -6.09 -0.21
CA GLU A 7 -19.82 -6.92 -0.83
C GLU A 7 -20.17 -7.23 -2.28
N HIS A 8 -19.17 -7.16 -3.16
CA HIS A 8 -19.34 -7.38 -4.59
C HIS A 8 -18.14 -8.14 -5.17
N VAL A 9 -18.36 -8.69 -6.35
CA VAL A 9 -17.34 -9.34 -7.17
C VAL A 9 -17.47 -8.87 -8.60
N ALA A 10 -16.38 -8.38 -9.19
CA ALA A 10 -16.26 -8.13 -10.62
C ALA A 10 -15.28 -9.14 -11.23
N LYS A 11 -15.58 -9.61 -12.45
CA LYS A 11 -14.75 -10.58 -13.16
C LYS A 11 -14.33 -10.00 -14.51
N SER A 12 -13.02 -9.96 -14.75
CA SER A 12 -12.44 -9.76 -16.08
C SER A 12 -11.91 -11.08 -16.62
N ARG A 13 -11.31 -11.06 -17.81
CA ARG A 13 -10.63 -12.24 -18.37
C ARG A 13 -9.35 -12.60 -17.62
N ARG A 14 -8.75 -11.62 -16.94
CA ARG A 14 -7.44 -11.74 -16.28
C ARG A 14 -7.53 -11.89 -14.78
N HIS A 15 -8.58 -11.32 -14.15
CA HIS A 15 -8.62 -11.11 -12.71
C HIS A 15 -10.05 -11.12 -12.19
N VAL A 16 -10.21 -11.61 -10.96
CA VAL A 16 -11.43 -11.48 -10.18
C VAL A 16 -11.15 -10.47 -9.07
N SER A 17 -11.86 -9.35 -9.06
CA SER A 17 -11.78 -8.34 -8.01
C SER A 17 -12.95 -8.49 -7.05
N PHE A 18 -12.67 -8.77 -5.79
CA PHE A 18 -13.61 -8.55 -4.70
C PHE A 18 -13.53 -7.09 -4.25
N TYR A 19 -14.66 -6.46 -3.93
CA TYR A 19 -14.66 -5.09 -3.44
C TYR A 19 -15.85 -4.81 -2.51
N LEU A 20 -15.63 -3.87 -1.61
CA LEU A 20 -16.64 -3.30 -0.74
C LEU A 20 -17.19 -2.01 -1.34
N THR A 21 -18.47 -1.72 -1.14
CA THR A 21 -19.06 -0.43 -1.47
C THR A 21 -19.87 0.14 -0.33
N CYS A 22 -20.00 1.46 -0.33
CA CYS A 22 -20.92 2.18 0.54
C CYS A 22 -21.44 3.44 -0.18
N GLY A 23 -22.68 3.83 0.10
CA GLY A 23 -23.29 5.00 -0.51
C GLY A 23 -24.06 4.69 -1.80
N ARG A 24 -24.59 5.75 -2.43
CA ARG A 24 -25.49 5.64 -3.59
C ARG A 24 -24.70 5.43 -4.88
N SER A 25 -24.98 4.37 -5.63
CA SER A 25 -24.50 4.18 -6.99
C SER A 25 -24.94 5.37 -7.87
N GLY A 26 -24.04 5.86 -8.73
CA GLY A 26 -24.28 7.07 -9.55
C GLY A 26 -23.85 8.38 -8.90
N ALA A 27 -23.48 8.42 -7.61
CA ALA A 27 -22.77 9.53 -7.00
C ALA A 27 -21.30 9.53 -7.45
N THR A 28 -20.58 10.64 -7.22
CA THR A 28 -19.14 10.73 -7.54
C THR A 28 -18.37 9.60 -6.85
N PRO A 29 -17.66 8.74 -7.61
CA PRO A 29 -16.97 7.60 -7.00
C PRO A 29 -15.64 8.00 -6.38
N ILE A 30 -15.37 7.40 -5.21
CA ILE A 30 -14.05 7.39 -4.57
C ILE A 30 -13.62 5.94 -4.43
N ILE A 31 -12.44 5.59 -4.97
CA ILE A 31 -11.87 4.25 -4.89
C ILE A 31 -10.67 4.26 -3.97
N PHE A 32 -10.71 3.42 -2.93
CA PHE A 32 -9.73 3.32 -1.87
C PHE A 32 -8.89 2.06 -2.04
N LEU A 33 -7.60 2.20 -2.28
CA LEU A 33 -6.65 1.11 -2.48
C LEU A 33 -5.79 0.94 -1.22
N HIS A 34 -5.82 -0.26 -0.65
CA HIS A 34 -5.04 -0.63 0.53
C HIS A 34 -3.59 -0.96 0.19
N GLY A 35 -2.77 -1.17 1.20
CA GLY A 35 -1.36 -1.56 1.08
C GLY A 35 -1.04 -2.96 1.60
N TRP A 36 0.22 -3.16 1.93
CA TRP A 36 0.76 -4.40 2.48
C TRP A 36 0.67 -4.42 4.01
N PRO A 37 0.29 -5.51 4.64
CA PRO A 37 -0.45 -6.67 4.15
C PRO A 37 -1.96 -6.53 4.46
N GLU A 38 -2.56 -5.50 3.94
CA GLU A 38 -3.93 -5.07 4.28
C GLU A 38 -5.00 -5.72 3.38
N LEU A 39 -6.25 -5.28 3.57
CA LEU A 39 -7.44 -5.68 2.82
C LEU A 39 -8.34 -4.48 2.57
N SER A 40 -9.34 -4.63 1.71
CA SER A 40 -10.41 -3.62 1.52
C SER A 40 -11.05 -3.15 2.83
N ILE A 41 -11.11 -4.04 3.84
CA ILE A 41 -11.67 -3.74 5.16
C ILE A 41 -10.83 -2.73 5.96
N SER A 42 -9.60 -2.43 5.56
CA SER A 42 -8.81 -1.34 6.16
C SER A 42 -9.54 -0.01 6.08
N TRP A 43 -10.36 0.17 5.05
CA TRP A 43 -11.12 1.39 4.78
C TRP A 43 -12.53 1.43 5.41
N ARG A 44 -12.86 0.45 6.27
CA ARG A 44 -14.20 0.30 6.90
C ARG A 44 -14.71 1.54 7.63
N HIS A 45 -13.80 2.37 8.14
CA HIS A 45 -14.15 3.61 8.83
C HIS A 45 -14.34 4.78 7.86
N GLN A 46 -13.59 4.82 6.76
CA GLN A 46 -13.65 5.89 5.76
C GLN A 46 -14.83 5.73 4.82
N LEU A 47 -15.13 4.50 4.38
CA LEU A 47 -16.20 4.23 3.42
C LEU A 47 -17.56 4.82 3.85
N PRO A 48 -18.08 4.57 5.08
CA PRO A 48 -19.37 5.12 5.48
C PRO A 48 -19.34 6.63 5.70
N VAL A 49 -18.19 7.20 6.11
CA VAL A 49 -18.04 8.66 6.29
C VAL A 49 -18.19 9.39 4.97
N PHE A 50 -17.43 9.00 3.94
CA PHE A 50 -17.51 9.61 2.63
C PHE A 50 -18.85 9.31 1.92
N ALA A 51 -19.43 8.13 2.17
CA ALA A 51 -20.78 7.83 1.71
C ALA A 51 -21.83 8.78 2.32
N GLY A 52 -21.70 9.10 3.62
CA GLY A 52 -22.52 10.08 4.32
C GLY A 52 -22.36 11.51 3.77
N LEU A 53 -21.21 11.83 3.16
CA LEU A 53 -20.95 13.08 2.47
C LEU A 53 -21.46 13.09 1.01
N GLY A 54 -22.14 12.02 0.56
CA GLY A 54 -22.77 11.96 -0.75
C GLY A 54 -21.90 11.34 -1.86
N PHE A 55 -20.81 10.66 -1.52
CA PHE A 55 -19.99 9.94 -2.48
C PHE A 55 -20.42 8.46 -2.60
N HIS A 56 -20.07 7.83 -3.71
CA HIS A 56 -20.08 6.38 -3.86
C HIS A 56 -18.68 5.84 -3.56
N THR A 57 -18.49 5.19 -2.41
CA THR A 57 -17.19 4.70 -1.98
C THR A 57 -17.00 3.24 -2.32
N ILE A 58 -15.80 2.88 -2.79
CA ILE A 58 -15.44 1.57 -3.31
C ILE A 58 -14.06 1.21 -2.76
N ALA A 59 -13.89 0.01 -2.24
CA ALA A 59 -12.59 -0.48 -1.79
C ALA A 59 -12.39 -1.92 -2.27
N PRO A 60 -11.55 -2.17 -3.30
CA PRO A 60 -11.19 -3.52 -3.72
C PRO A 60 -10.16 -4.15 -2.78
N ASP A 61 -10.19 -5.49 -2.66
CA ASP A 61 -9.00 -6.25 -2.32
C ASP A 61 -8.08 -6.24 -3.55
N LEU A 62 -6.83 -5.84 -3.38
CA LEU A 62 -5.85 -5.86 -4.45
C LEU A 62 -5.45 -7.31 -4.81
N ARG A 63 -4.78 -7.52 -5.95
CA ARG A 63 -4.29 -8.84 -6.38
C ARG A 63 -3.41 -9.49 -5.32
N GLY A 64 -3.64 -10.77 -5.03
CA GLY A 64 -2.96 -11.52 -3.98
C GLY A 64 -3.61 -11.39 -2.61
N TYR A 65 -4.59 -10.53 -2.44
CA TYR A 65 -5.22 -10.25 -1.16
C TYR A 65 -6.69 -10.67 -1.11
N GLY A 66 -7.15 -10.93 0.09
CA GLY A 66 -8.56 -11.08 0.40
C GLY A 66 -9.25 -12.13 -0.44
N ARG A 67 -10.30 -11.73 -1.12
CA ARG A 67 -11.12 -12.56 -2.00
C ARG A 67 -10.89 -12.28 -3.49
N SER A 68 -9.90 -11.43 -3.80
CA SER A 68 -9.43 -11.20 -5.17
C SER A 68 -8.50 -12.32 -5.62
N SER A 69 -8.19 -12.38 -6.93
CA SER A 69 -7.34 -13.42 -7.50
C SER A 69 -5.93 -13.42 -6.90
N VAL A 70 -5.42 -14.61 -6.65
CA VAL A 70 -4.01 -14.88 -6.33
C VAL A 70 -3.35 -15.45 -7.59
N HIS A 71 -2.15 -14.99 -7.90
CA HIS A 71 -1.38 -15.37 -9.08
C HIS A 71 -0.08 -16.08 -8.69
N PRO A 72 0.44 -16.98 -9.52
CA PRO A 72 1.54 -17.87 -9.13
C PRO A 72 2.95 -17.30 -9.31
N HIS A 73 3.12 -16.21 -10.06
CA HIS A 73 4.44 -15.69 -10.41
C HIS A 73 4.67 -14.29 -9.83
N HIS A 74 5.92 -13.92 -9.53
CA HIS A 74 6.26 -12.59 -9.00
C HIS A 74 5.88 -11.48 -9.97
N GLU A 75 6.13 -11.65 -11.25
CA GLU A 75 5.82 -10.70 -12.32
C GLU A 75 4.33 -10.37 -12.42
N ASP A 76 3.46 -11.27 -11.98
CA ASP A 76 2.02 -11.01 -11.92
C ASP A 76 1.66 -9.89 -10.93
N TYR A 77 2.57 -9.49 -10.05
CA TYR A 77 2.34 -8.46 -9.03
C TYR A 77 3.01 -7.12 -9.38
N ALA A 78 3.44 -6.93 -10.63
CA ALA A 78 3.92 -5.65 -11.12
C ALA A 78 2.82 -4.57 -11.10
N LEU A 79 3.20 -3.30 -10.94
CA LEU A 79 2.25 -2.17 -10.90
C LEU A 79 1.41 -2.08 -12.17
N GLU A 80 1.96 -2.43 -13.34
CA GLU A 80 1.22 -2.45 -14.60
C GLU A 80 0.00 -3.38 -14.53
N GLU A 81 0.19 -4.56 -13.94
CA GLU A 81 -0.86 -5.55 -13.76
C GLU A 81 -1.93 -5.07 -12.75
N ALA A 82 -1.49 -4.45 -11.65
CA ALA A 82 -2.40 -3.89 -10.65
C ALA A 82 -3.22 -2.71 -11.21
N VAL A 83 -2.59 -1.84 -12.01
CA VAL A 83 -3.28 -0.75 -12.73
C VAL A 83 -4.31 -1.32 -13.70
N ALA A 84 -3.94 -2.35 -14.47
CA ALA A 84 -4.86 -2.97 -15.41
C ALA A 84 -6.07 -3.61 -14.71
N ASP A 85 -5.90 -4.21 -13.52
CA ASP A 85 -7.04 -4.69 -12.72
C ASP A 85 -7.99 -3.56 -12.31
N MET A 86 -7.45 -2.40 -11.94
CA MET A 86 -8.27 -1.24 -11.58
C MET A 86 -9.02 -0.68 -12.80
N MET A 87 -8.41 -0.70 -13.97
CA MET A 87 -9.09 -0.31 -15.22
C MET A 87 -10.20 -1.32 -15.56
N ASP A 88 -9.93 -2.61 -15.47
CA ASP A 88 -10.94 -3.67 -15.65
C ASP A 88 -12.09 -3.52 -14.64
N LEU A 89 -11.78 -3.22 -13.37
CA LEU A 89 -12.79 -3.02 -12.32
C LEU A 89 -13.72 -1.85 -12.66
N ILE A 90 -13.17 -0.65 -12.94
CA ILE A 90 -14.02 0.52 -13.22
C ILE A 90 -14.85 0.35 -14.48
N GLU A 91 -14.33 -0.36 -15.49
CA GLU A 91 -15.08 -0.70 -16.69
C GLU A 91 -16.22 -1.68 -16.38
N ALA A 92 -15.96 -2.75 -15.63
CA ALA A 92 -16.96 -3.74 -15.25
C ALA A 92 -18.12 -3.16 -14.43
N ILE A 93 -17.86 -2.13 -13.62
CA ILE A 93 -18.87 -1.45 -12.81
C ILE A 93 -19.44 -0.17 -13.47
N GLY A 94 -19.08 0.08 -14.73
CA GLY A 94 -19.63 1.17 -15.54
C GLY A 94 -19.13 2.57 -15.14
N LEU A 95 -17.98 2.69 -14.50
CA LEU A 95 -17.40 3.98 -14.12
C LEU A 95 -16.40 4.48 -15.17
N ARG A 96 -16.46 5.78 -15.45
CA ARG A 96 -15.53 6.42 -16.39
C ARG A 96 -14.33 7.05 -15.68
N LYS A 97 -14.55 7.64 -14.52
CA LYS A 97 -13.55 8.34 -13.69
C LYS A 97 -13.85 8.13 -12.23
N ALA A 98 -12.83 8.23 -11.39
CA ALA A 98 -12.94 8.22 -9.93
C ALA A 98 -11.96 9.21 -9.28
N ILE A 99 -12.21 9.53 -8.01
CA ILE A 99 -11.16 9.99 -7.10
C ILE A 99 -10.45 8.74 -6.60
N TRP A 100 -9.14 8.67 -6.80
CA TRP A 100 -8.32 7.53 -6.41
C TRP A 100 -7.59 7.84 -5.09
N VAL A 101 -7.76 6.99 -4.10
CA VAL A 101 -7.12 7.12 -2.78
C VAL A 101 -6.25 5.90 -2.55
N GLY A 102 -4.97 6.09 -2.28
CA GLY A 102 -4.03 5.00 -2.02
C GLY A 102 -3.31 5.16 -0.69
N HIS A 103 -3.05 4.04 -0.03
CA HIS A 103 -2.22 3.91 1.15
C HIS A 103 -1.16 2.83 0.90
N ASP A 104 0.09 3.04 1.37
CA ASP A 104 1.21 2.11 1.19
C ASP A 104 1.32 1.66 -0.28
N TRP A 105 1.29 0.35 -0.63
CA TRP A 105 1.30 -0.11 -2.04
C TRP A 105 0.12 0.38 -2.88
N GLY A 106 -1.01 0.71 -2.25
CA GLY A 106 -2.11 1.37 -2.95
C GLY A 106 -1.72 2.75 -3.51
N SER A 107 -0.76 3.45 -2.90
CA SER A 107 -0.26 4.75 -3.36
C SER A 107 0.51 4.66 -4.69
N PRO A 108 1.52 3.79 -4.87
CA PRO A 108 2.14 3.57 -6.18
C PRO A 108 1.14 3.19 -7.27
N VAL A 109 0.07 2.43 -6.94
CA VAL A 109 -0.99 2.11 -7.91
C VAL A 109 -1.74 3.37 -8.34
N VAL A 110 -2.21 4.21 -7.40
CA VAL A 110 -2.95 5.44 -7.78
C VAL A 110 -2.06 6.46 -8.49
N TRP A 111 -0.76 6.53 -8.15
CA TRP A 111 0.21 7.34 -8.88
C TRP A 111 0.40 6.84 -10.32
N SER A 112 0.50 5.53 -10.51
CA SER A 112 0.61 4.92 -11.84
C SER A 112 -0.67 5.13 -12.65
N ILE A 113 -1.86 5.05 -12.04
CA ILE A 113 -3.12 5.42 -12.71
C ILE A 113 -3.08 6.88 -13.16
N ALA A 114 -2.63 7.80 -12.32
CA ALA A 114 -2.51 9.21 -12.67
C ALA A 114 -1.53 9.46 -13.83
N GLN A 115 -0.43 8.68 -13.91
CA GLN A 115 0.57 8.78 -14.95
C GLN A 115 0.08 8.24 -16.31
N HIS A 116 -0.57 7.08 -16.30
CA HIS A 116 -0.91 6.32 -17.51
C HIS A 116 -2.35 6.53 -17.97
N HIS A 117 -3.27 6.84 -17.03
CA HIS A 117 -4.71 7.00 -17.27
C HIS A 117 -5.27 8.30 -16.67
N PRO A 118 -4.67 9.48 -16.94
CA PRO A 118 -5.12 10.75 -16.34
C PRO A 118 -6.60 11.03 -16.65
N GLU A 119 -7.11 10.55 -17.79
CA GLU A 119 -8.52 10.66 -18.18
C GLU A 119 -9.46 9.86 -17.27
N ARG A 120 -8.95 8.94 -16.45
CA ARG A 120 -9.69 8.14 -15.48
C ARG A 120 -9.71 8.75 -14.08
N CYS A 121 -9.09 9.92 -13.90
CA CYS A 121 -8.94 10.58 -12.61
C CYS A 121 -9.82 11.84 -12.50
N HIS A 122 -10.66 11.92 -11.47
CA HIS A 122 -11.19 13.18 -10.96
C HIS A 122 -10.18 13.87 -10.04
N GLY A 123 -9.37 13.11 -9.34
CA GLY A 123 -8.31 13.52 -8.44
C GLY A 123 -7.59 12.32 -7.87
N VAL A 124 -6.44 12.55 -7.23
CA VAL A 124 -5.63 11.53 -6.58
C VAL A 124 -5.31 11.96 -5.15
N VAL A 125 -5.48 11.04 -4.23
CA VAL A 125 -5.07 11.19 -2.83
C VAL A 125 -4.10 10.07 -2.51
N SER A 126 -2.94 10.40 -1.98
CA SER A 126 -1.96 9.42 -1.52
C SER A 126 -1.64 9.64 -0.04
N LEU A 127 -1.66 8.55 0.72
CA LEU A 127 -1.30 8.53 2.13
C LEU A 127 0.07 7.89 2.27
N CYS A 128 0.95 8.55 2.99
CA CYS A 128 2.34 8.24 3.34
C CYS A 128 3.33 8.06 2.17
N VAL A 129 2.98 7.44 1.05
CA VAL A 129 3.91 7.23 -0.06
C VAL A 129 3.84 8.38 -1.07
N PRO A 130 4.91 9.18 -1.23
CA PRO A 130 4.92 10.34 -2.10
C PRO A 130 5.00 9.95 -3.58
N TYR A 131 4.75 10.92 -4.45
CA TYR A 131 4.91 10.74 -5.89
C TYR A 131 6.38 10.62 -6.27
N ILE A 132 6.75 9.50 -6.88
CA ILE A 132 8.07 9.24 -7.43
C ILE A 132 7.92 8.94 -8.93
N PRO A 133 8.10 9.95 -9.80
CA PRO A 133 7.85 9.80 -11.24
C PRO A 133 8.73 8.76 -11.92
N GLU A 134 9.92 8.50 -11.38
CA GLU A 134 10.85 7.49 -11.89
C GLU A 134 10.48 6.05 -11.50
N GLY A 135 9.47 5.89 -10.63
CA GLY A 135 9.05 4.62 -10.06
C GLY A 135 9.59 4.41 -8.64
N PHE A 136 8.80 3.70 -7.84
CA PHE A 136 9.11 3.39 -6.45
C PHE A 136 9.99 2.12 -6.38
N ALA A 137 11.29 2.30 -6.61
CA ALA A 137 12.29 1.24 -6.60
C ALA A 137 13.43 1.58 -5.64
N PRO A 138 14.09 0.61 -4.98
CA PRO A 138 15.20 0.85 -4.05
C PRO A 138 16.28 1.78 -4.62
N GLU A 139 16.63 1.62 -5.87
CA GLU A 139 17.65 2.42 -6.57
C GLU A 139 17.25 3.90 -6.67
N THR A 140 15.94 4.19 -6.70
CA THR A 140 15.41 5.55 -6.75
C THR A 140 15.22 6.14 -5.36
N ILE A 141 14.72 5.35 -4.40
CA ILE A 141 14.32 5.88 -3.09
C ILE A 141 15.43 5.89 -2.04
N ILE A 142 16.39 4.97 -2.11
CA ILE A 142 17.52 4.93 -1.16
C ILE A 142 18.33 6.25 -1.16
N PRO A 143 18.67 6.85 -2.33
CA PRO A 143 19.37 8.14 -2.36
C PRO A 143 18.57 9.33 -1.80
N LEU A 144 17.24 9.19 -1.67
CA LEU A 144 16.36 10.23 -1.16
C LEU A 144 16.16 10.16 0.37
N SER A 145 16.73 9.16 1.03
CA SER A 145 16.60 8.95 2.47
C SER A 145 17.27 10.05 3.29
N ASN A 146 16.78 10.27 4.52
CA ASN A 146 17.38 11.20 5.47
C ASN A 146 18.73 10.66 5.98
N ARG A 147 19.84 11.13 5.43
CA ARG A 147 21.19 10.67 5.78
C ARG A 147 21.69 11.15 7.15
N LYS A 148 20.97 12.04 7.84
CA LYS A 148 21.23 12.36 9.25
C LYS A 148 20.75 11.23 10.16
N THR A 149 19.55 10.68 9.88
CA THR A 149 19.01 9.52 10.60
C THR A 149 19.64 8.21 10.15
N TYR A 150 20.03 8.10 8.87
CA TYR A 150 20.59 6.90 8.25
C TYR A 150 21.96 7.20 7.60
N PRO A 151 23.05 7.42 8.39
CA PRO A 151 24.39 7.57 7.85
C PRO A 151 24.76 6.39 6.93
N GLU A 152 25.36 6.68 5.77
CA GLU A 152 25.54 5.71 4.69
C GLU A 152 26.48 4.55 5.08
N ASP A 153 27.49 4.84 5.91
CA ASP A 153 28.44 3.85 6.45
C ASP A 153 27.79 2.81 7.36
N HIS A 154 26.71 3.17 8.05
CA HIS A 154 25.97 2.27 8.94
C HIS A 154 24.67 1.73 8.32
N PHE A 155 24.06 2.52 7.45
CA PHE A 155 22.76 2.23 6.84
C PHE A 155 22.79 2.46 5.31
N PRO A 156 23.54 1.66 4.54
CA PRO A 156 23.67 1.89 3.09
C PRO A 156 22.31 1.90 2.37
N ALA A 157 21.37 1.04 2.76
CA ALA A 157 20.03 0.99 2.22
C ALA A 157 19.00 1.82 3.01
N ALA A 158 19.43 2.53 4.09
CA ALA A 158 18.56 3.29 4.98
C ALA A 158 17.36 2.43 5.46
N GLN A 159 16.17 3.04 5.61
CA GLN A 159 14.94 2.34 6.01
C GLN A 159 14.41 1.35 4.95
N TRP A 160 15.00 1.32 3.76
CA TRP A 160 14.59 0.46 2.64
C TRP A 160 15.29 -0.89 2.60
N ASP A 161 16.09 -1.21 3.64
CA ASP A 161 16.85 -2.45 3.76
C ASP A 161 15.97 -3.71 3.63
N TYR A 162 14.72 -3.63 4.09
CA TYR A 162 13.74 -4.72 3.96
C TYR A 162 13.40 -5.06 2.50
N GLN A 163 13.42 -4.08 1.58
CA GLN A 163 13.15 -4.36 0.15
C GLN A 163 14.29 -5.15 -0.48
N LEU A 164 15.53 -4.89 -0.06
CA LEU A 164 16.67 -5.70 -0.48
C LEU A 164 16.61 -7.10 0.12
N PHE A 165 16.14 -7.21 1.37
CA PHE A 165 15.93 -8.52 2.00
C PHE A 165 14.94 -9.40 1.22
N TYR A 166 13.83 -8.85 0.73
CA TYR A 166 12.90 -9.59 -0.14
C TYR A 166 13.59 -10.10 -1.41
N ARG A 167 14.38 -9.27 -2.08
CA ARG A 167 15.13 -9.68 -3.28
C ARG A 167 16.12 -10.80 -3.01
N GLU A 168 16.77 -10.79 -1.86
CA GLU A 168 17.82 -11.74 -1.49
C GLU A 168 17.27 -13.03 -0.82
N ASN A 169 16.15 -12.90 -0.09
CA ASN A 169 15.69 -13.94 0.85
C ASN A 169 14.15 -14.07 0.87
N PHE A 170 13.50 -14.05 -0.28
CA PHE A 170 12.05 -14.06 -0.40
C PHE A 170 11.36 -15.17 0.40
N ASP A 171 11.82 -16.42 0.22
CA ASP A 171 11.23 -17.57 0.91
C ASP A 171 11.41 -17.52 2.43
N ALA A 172 12.51 -16.95 2.92
CA ALA A 172 12.72 -16.74 4.34
C ALA A 172 11.77 -15.66 4.90
N ALA A 173 11.56 -14.55 4.16
CA ALA A 173 10.60 -13.52 4.55
C ALA A 173 9.19 -14.11 4.66
N ARG A 174 8.73 -14.76 3.59
CA ARG A 174 7.42 -15.42 3.51
C ARG A 174 7.22 -16.43 4.64
N ALA A 175 8.16 -17.37 4.83
CA ALA A 175 8.09 -18.37 5.88
C ALA A 175 8.00 -17.75 7.28
N GLY A 176 8.68 -16.64 7.52
CA GLY A 176 8.62 -15.90 8.78
C GLY A 176 7.22 -15.41 9.08
N PHE A 177 6.54 -14.79 8.12
CA PHE A 177 5.18 -14.30 8.27
C PHE A 177 4.16 -15.44 8.39
N GLU A 178 4.32 -16.50 7.62
CA GLU A 178 3.43 -17.67 7.60
C GLU A 178 3.60 -18.58 8.82
N SER A 179 4.71 -18.49 9.55
CA SER A 179 5.01 -19.33 10.73
C SER A 179 3.98 -19.21 11.84
N SER A 180 3.33 -18.03 11.96
CA SER A 180 2.21 -17.75 12.86
C SER A 180 1.48 -16.51 12.35
N VAL A 181 0.52 -16.69 11.44
CA VAL A 181 -0.21 -15.58 10.80
C VAL A 181 -0.89 -14.69 11.82
N ARG A 182 -1.48 -15.25 12.88
CA ARG A 182 -2.10 -14.47 13.96
C ARG A 182 -1.09 -13.57 14.69
N ASP A 183 0.07 -14.10 15.06
CA ASP A 183 1.11 -13.30 15.72
C ASP A 183 1.67 -12.24 14.76
N THR A 184 1.83 -12.58 13.47
CA THR A 184 2.21 -11.64 12.41
C THR A 184 1.23 -10.47 12.31
N VAL A 185 -0.07 -10.74 12.24
CA VAL A 185 -1.11 -9.70 12.21
C VAL A 185 -1.02 -8.82 13.46
N ARG A 186 -0.87 -9.39 14.64
CA ARG A 186 -0.76 -8.65 15.91
C ARG A 186 0.49 -7.78 15.99
N VAL A 187 1.59 -8.20 15.39
CA VAL A 187 2.85 -7.43 15.37
C VAL A 187 2.78 -6.28 14.39
N LEU A 188 2.14 -6.48 13.23
CA LEU A 188 2.08 -5.49 12.16
C LEU A 188 0.99 -4.43 12.38
N PHE A 189 -0.18 -4.84 12.85
CA PHE A 189 -1.33 -3.93 13.04
C PHE A 189 -1.35 -3.35 14.46
N ARG A 190 -0.53 -2.34 14.68
CA ARG A 190 -0.39 -1.65 15.98
C ARG A 190 -0.32 -0.14 15.78
N ALA A 191 -0.67 0.61 16.82
CA ALA A 191 -0.43 2.04 16.86
C ALA A 191 1.06 2.35 16.72
N GLY A 192 1.39 3.39 15.96
CA GLY A 192 2.77 3.88 15.83
C GLY A 192 3.31 4.39 17.18
N ASP A 193 4.62 4.29 17.35
CA ASP A 193 5.31 4.82 18.55
C ASP A 193 5.84 6.24 18.25
N PRO A 194 5.26 7.30 18.85
CA PRO A 194 5.74 8.68 18.66
C PRO A 194 7.21 8.89 19.03
N ASN A 195 7.73 8.03 19.95
CA ASN A 195 9.14 8.13 20.40
C ASN A 195 10.15 7.59 19.36
N GLY A 196 9.67 6.97 18.27
CA GLY A 196 10.50 6.50 17.17
C GLY A 196 10.93 7.62 16.22
N ARG A 197 10.31 8.82 16.29
CA ARG A 197 10.62 9.93 15.40
C ARG A 197 12.09 10.35 15.49
N GLY A 198 12.74 10.50 14.32
CA GLY A 198 14.16 10.84 14.23
C GLY A 198 15.13 9.71 14.57
N LYS A 199 14.63 8.49 14.79
CA LYS A 199 15.43 7.28 15.00
C LYS A 199 15.33 6.36 13.79
N PRO A 200 16.35 5.50 13.54
CA PRO A 200 16.27 4.50 12.50
C PRO A 200 15.08 3.55 12.71
N ALA A 201 14.27 3.38 11.66
CA ALA A 201 13.15 2.44 11.62
C ALA A 201 13.65 0.99 11.73
N ARG A 202 12.81 0.10 12.25
CA ARG A 202 13.14 -1.34 12.34
C ARG A 202 13.44 -1.95 10.96
N THR A 203 12.83 -1.42 9.92
CA THR A 203 13.03 -1.83 8.53
C THR A 203 14.46 -1.59 8.01
N ALA A 204 15.25 -0.73 8.68
CA ALA A 204 16.67 -0.49 8.36
C ALA A 204 17.62 -1.60 8.84
N PHE A 205 17.12 -2.58 9.59
CA PHE A 205 17.92 -3.62 10.23
C PHE A 205 17.56 -5.03 9.78
N ILE A 206 16.71 -5.21 8.77
CA ILE A 206 16.13 -6.51 8.42
C ILE A 206 17.21 -7.50 7.99
N ARG A 207 18.15 -7.11 7.13
CA ARG A 207 19.25 -7.98 6.71
C ARG A 207 20.23 -8.25 7.85
N ALA A 208 20.58 -7.24 8.62
CA ALA A 208 21.46 -7.38 9.79
C ALA A 208 20.88 -8.30 10.86
N ASN A 209 19.55 -8.28 11.03
CA ASN A 209 18.83 -9.14 11.95
C ASN A 209 18.49 -10.52 11.38
N LEU A 210 18.88 -10.84 10.16
CA LEU A 210 18.58 -12.10 9.46
C LEU A 210 17.08 -12.33 9.23
N GLY A 211 16.33 -11.24 9.01
CA GLY A 211 14.91 -11.28 8.68
C GLY A 211 14.03 -10.43 9.59
N TRP A 212 12.75 -10.42 9.29
CA TRP A 212 11.74 -9.62 10.00
C TRP A 212 11.61 -9.96 11.50
N PHE A 213 11.88 -11.22 11.86
CA PHE A 213 11.75 -11.75 13.22
C PHE A 213 13.06 -12.35 13.74
N GLY A 214 14.19 -11.90 13.21
CA GLY A 214 15.51 -12.38 13.60
C GLY A 214 15.73 -13.87 13.30
N LYS A 215 16.69 -14.51 13.97
CA LYS A 215 17.05 -15.92 13.75
C LYS A 215 15.89 -16.90 13.95
N ALA A 216 14.91 -16.56 14.79
CA ALA A 216 13.76 -17.42 15.04
C ALA A 216 12.82 -17.51 13.82
N ASN A 217 12.91 -16.56 12.91
CA ASN A 217 12.05 -16.38 11.75
C ASN A 217 10.56 -16.63 12.05
N ARG A 218 10.11 -16.13 13.20
CA ARG A 218 8.73 -16.26 13.68
C ARG A 218 8.32 -15.02 14.44
N ALA A 219 7.12 -14.51 14.13
CA ALA A 219 6.55 -13.37 14.84
C ALA A 219 6.42 -13.66 16.34
N PRO A 220 6.82 -12.73 17.23
CA PRO A 220 6.62 -12.90 18.66
C PRO A 220 5.14 -12.86 19.01
N THR A 221 4.75 -13.66 19.99
CA THR A 221 3.38 -13.61 20.52
C THR A 221 3.20 -12.35 21.34
N VAL A 222 2.32 -11.47 20.87
CA VAL A 222 1.96 -10.22 21.55
C VAL A 222 0.44 -10.09 21.62
N PRO A 223 -0.10 -9.35 22.63
CA PRO A 223 -1.53 -9.09 22.68
C PRO A 223 -1.97 -8.25 21.47
N ARG A 224 -3.21 -8.45 21.03
CA ARG A 224 -3.84 -7.59 20.02
C ARG A 224 -3.88 -6.14 20.52
N ASP A 225 -3.55 -5.20 19.67
CA ASP A 225 -3.78 -3.77 19.93
C ASP A 225 -5.25 -3.43 19.65
N SER A 226 -6.05 -3.33 20.70
CA SER A 226 -7.48 -3.06 20.59
C SER A 226 -7.81 -1.64 20.11
N THR A 227 -6.84 -0.74 20.06
CA THR A 227 -7.03 0.61 19.52
C THR A 227 -6.95 0.63 17.98
N VAL A 228 -6.36 -0.40 17.37
CA VAL A 228 -6.17 -0.55 15.93
C VAL A 228 -7.11 -1.61 15.34
N LEU A 229 -7.19 -2.78 15.99
CA LEU A 229 -8.00 -3.91 15.52
C LEU A 229 -9.05 -4.31 16.54
N THR A 230 -10.28 -4.48 16.12
CA THR A 230 -11.28 -5.27 16.86
C THR A 230 -10.94 -6.76 16.75
N GLU A 231 -11.63 -7.61 17.52
CA GLU A 231 -11.47 -9.07 17.41
C GLU A 231 -11.96 -9.58 16.05
N GLU A 232 -13.02 -8.99 15.52
CA GLU A 232 -13.55 -9.30 14.18
C GLU A 232 -12.58 -8.90 13.08
N ASP A 233 -11.94 -7.73 13.19
CA ASP A 233 -10.92 -7.29 12.23
C ASP A 233 -9.73 -8.27 12.22
N GLU A 234 -9.20 -8.61 13.41
CA GLU A 234 -8.13 -9.61 13.53
C GLU A 234 -8.51 -10.92 12.84
N HIS A 235 -9.72 -11.41 13.12
CA HIS A 235 -10.20 -12.64 12.50
C HIS A 235 -10.22 -12.56 10.96
N ARG A 236 -10.70 -11.45 10.40
CA ARG A 236 -10.77 -11.23 8.93
C ARG A 236 -9.38 -11.21 8.28
N TYR A 237 -8.42 -10.49 8.89
CA TYR A 237 -7.03 -10.45 8.39
C TYR A 237 -6.38 -11.84 8.49
N VAL A 238 -6.47 -12.49 9.65
CA VAL A 238 -5.88 -13.81 9.88
C VAL A 238 -6.46 -14.84 8.89
N ALA A 239 -7.79 -14.93 8.78
CA ALA A 239 -8.44 -15.89 7.87
C ALA A 239 -8.06 -15.66 6.39
N SER A 240 -7.89 -14.40 6.00
CA SER A 240 -7.46 -14.05 4.64
C SER A 240 -6.01 -14.47 4.37
N LEU A 241 -5.11 -14.12 5.27
CA LEU A 241 -3.68 -14.39 5.12
C LEU A 241 -3.33 -15.88 5.34
N GLU A 242 -4.07 -16.60 6.19
CA GLU A 242 -3.95 -18.06 6.30
C GLU A 242 -4.38 -18.77 5.01
N ARG A 243 -5.43 -18.28 4.35
CA ARG A 243 -5.94 -18.88 3.10
C ARG A 243 -5.02 -18.61 1.91
N ASN A 244 -4.54 -17.38 1.75
CA ASN A 244 -3.81 -16.94 0.56
C ASN A 244 -2.28 -17.02 0.73
N GLY A 245 -1.79 -17.09 1.97
CA GLY A 245 -0.37 -16.96 2.29
C GLY A 245 0.19 -15.56 2.03
N PHE A 246 1.51 -15.45 2.17
CA PHE A 246 2.25 -14.20 1.95
C PHE A 246 2.97 -14.15 0.59
N PHE A 247 2.87 -15.21 -0.25
CA PHE A 247 3.48 -15.16 -1.58
C PHE A 247 3.01 -13.95 -2.40
N GLY A 248 1.69 -13.77 -2.51
CA GLY A 248 1.12 -12.64 -3.24
C GLY A 248 1.50 -11.29 -2.64
N PRO A 249 1.20 -11.02 -1.36
CA PRO A 249 1.59 -9.80 -0.68
C PRO A 249 3.07 -9.44 -0.83
N ASP A 250 3.98 -10.39 -0.61
CA ASP A 250 5.42 -10.15 -0.64
C ASP A 250 5.95 -9.98 -2.08
N SER A 251 5.29 -10.58 -3.07
CA SER A 251 5.67 -10.45 -4.49
C SER A 251 5.54 -9.04 -5.05
N TRP A 252 4.80 -8.14 -4.41
CA TRP A 252 4.77 -6.73 -4.77
C TRP A 252 6.15 -6.06 -4.68
N TYR A 253 7.02 -6.56 -3.79
CA TYR A 253 8.39 -6.05 -3.62
C TYR A 253 9.39 -6.63 -4.63
N MET A 254 9.00 -7.60 -5.46
CA MET A 254 9.90 -8.29 -6.39
C MET A 254 9.96 -7.67 -7.80
N ASN A 255 9.18 -6.60 -8.06
CA ASN A 255 8.94 -6.07 -9.40
C ASN A 255 9.56 -4.69 -9.65
N SER A 256 10.60 -4.30 -8.92
CA SER A 256 11.17 -2.95 -8.98
C SER A 256 11.59 -2.52 -10.38
N ASP A 257 12.26 -3.39 -11.14
CA ASP A 257 12.72 -3.08 -12.50
C ASP A 257 11.55 -2.94 -13.46
N ALA A 258 10.56 -3.84 -13.39
CA ALA A 258 9.35 -3.77 -14.19
C ALA A 258 8.55 -2.50 -13.87
N ASN A 259 8.43 -2.14 -12.59
CA ASN A 259 7.74 -0.95 -12.13
C ASN A 259 8.45 0.34 -12.58
N ALA A 260 9.79 0.39 -12.52
CA ALA A 260 10.57 1.51 -13.05
C ALA A 260 10.44 1.62 -14.58
N ALA A 261 10.46 0.50 -15.31
CA ALA A 261 10.24 0.47 -16.74
C ALA A 261 8.82 0.93 -17.12
N PHE A 262 7.81 0.52 -16.34
CA PHE A 262 6.43 0.98 -16.51
C PHE A 262 6.33 2.50 -16.32
N ALA A 263 6.87 3.04 -15.23
CA ALA A 263 6.87 4.48 -14.96
C ALA A 263 7.52 5.30 -16.10
N LYS A 264 8.63 4.83 -16.68
CA LYS A 264 9.31 5.48 -17.80
C LYS A 264 8.47 5.55 -19.09
N ARG A 265 7.48 4.69 -19.25
CA ARG A 265 6.57 4.73 -20.43
C ARG A 265 5.49 5.79 -20.32
N ALA A 266 5.29 6.40 -19.15
CA ALA A 266 4.31 7.45 -18.95
C ALA A 266 4.71 8.74 -19.69
N LYS A 267 3.82 9.27 -20.54
CA LYS A 267 4.14 10.43 -21.40
C LYS A 267 4.30 11.76 -20.65
N LYS A 268 3.66 11.90 -19.49
CA LYS A 268 3.62 13.14 -18.72
C LYS A 268 3.86 12.90 -17.22
N ASN A 269 4.75 11.98 -16.88
CA ASN A 269 4.96 11.58 -15.50
C ASN A 269 5.48 12.69 -14.56
N TRP A 270 6.02 13.79 -15.08
CA TRP A 270 6.43 14.97 -14.30
C TRP A 270 5.33 16.01 -14.13
N HIS A 271 4.20 15.90 -14.86
CA HIS A 271 3.12 16.88 -14.88
C HIS A 271 1.76 16.21 -14.77
N LEU A 272 1.37 15.88 -13.55
CA LEU A 272 0.03 15.41 -13.27
C LEU A 272 -0.95 16.59 -13.33
N THR A 273 -2.04 16.45 -14.08
CA THR A 273 -2.96 17.56 -14.39
C THR A 273 -4.25 17.57 -13.57
N MET A 274 -4.52 16.48 -12.84
CA MET A 274 -5.68 16.39 -11.94
C MET A 274 -5.37 16.99 -10.56
N PRO A 275 -6.38 17.36 -9.76
CA PRO A 275 -6.19 17.70 -8.35
C PRO A 275 -5.50 16.57 -7.58
N ILE A 276 -4.51 16.93 -6.75
CA ILE A 276 -3.71 15.99 -5.97
C ILE A 276 -3.72 16.42 -4.51
N LEU A 277 -3.89 15.45 -3.62
CA LEU A 277 -3.69 15.60 -2.18
C LEU A 277 -2.69 14.55 -1.72
N PHE A 278 -1.59 14.98 -1.12
CA PHE A 278 -0.65 14.11 -0.42
C PHE A 278 -0.78 14.31 1.09
N LEU A 279 -1.00 13.22 1.81
CA LEU A 279 -1.10 13.21 3.28
C LEU A 279 0.14 12.54 3.87
N HIS A 280 0.99 13.36 4.50
CA HIS A 280 2.14 12.86 5.25
C HIS A 280 1.69 12.22 6.57
N ALA A 281 2.25 11.06 6.89
CA ALA A 281 2.05 10.39 8.17
C ALA A 281 3.22 10.70 9.12
N ALA A 282 2.99 11.51 10.15
CA ALA A 282 4.05 12.02 11.04
C ALA A 282 4.79 10.93 11.84
N TYR A 283 4.20 9.75 11.96
CA TYR A 283 4.75 8.59 12.67
C TYR A 283 5.01 7.38 11.76
N ASP A 284 5.00 7.60 10.44
CA ASP A 284 5.52 6.64 9.48
C ASP A 284 7.03 6.88 9.32
N TYR A 285 7.82 5.98 9.87
CA TYR A 285 9.29 6.07 9.83
C TYR A 285 9.89 5.40 8.59
N VAL A 286 9.08 4.74 7.78
CA VAL A 286 9.47 4.13 6.51
C VAL A 286 9.35 5.13 5.37
N CYS A 287 8.16 5.70 5.17
CA CYS A 287 7.92 6.72 4.16
C CYS A 287 8.01 8.14 4.77
N GLU A 288 9.05 8.38 5.57
CA GLU A 288 9.30 9.69 6.16
C GLU A 288 9.58 10.72 5.05
N THR A 289 8.81 11.78 4.96
CA THR A 289 8.83 12.77 3.87
C THR A 289 9.05 14.20 4.33
N ILE A 290 9.18 14.45 5.63
CA ILE A 290 9.40 15.81 6.17
C ILE A 290 10.87 16.18 6.15
N GLU A 291 11.73 15.27 6.62
CA GLU A 291 13.17 15.51 6.76
C GLU A 291 13.99 14.83 5.67
N SER A 292 13.41 13.88 4.94
CA SER A 292 14.01 13.23 3.78
C SER A 292 13.73 13.99 2.49
N ARG A 293 14.35 13.55 1.41
CA ARG A 293 14.12 14.08 0.06
C ARG A 293 13.02 13.37 -0.71
N LEU A 294 12.31 12.42 -0.07
CA LEU A 294 11.30 11.59 -0.73
C LEU A 294 10.16 12.39 -1.37
N ALA A 295 9.75 13.50 -0.73
CA ALA A 295 8.68 14.35 -1.25
C ALA A 295 9.15 15.44 -2.24
N GLU A 296 10.42 15.53 -2.59
CA GLU A 296 10.95 16.57 -3.50
C GLU A 296 10.22 16.63 -4.84
N ARG A 297 9.73 15.48 -5.31
CA ARG A 297 9.03 15.37 -6.60
C ARG A 297 7.55 15.72 -6.54
N CYS A 298 6.99 15.84 -5.35
CA CYS A 298 5.58 16.22 -5.20
C CYS A 298 5.32 17.72 -5.48
N GLY A 299 6.37 18.53 -5.70
CA GLY A 299 6.25 19.98 -5.89
C GLY A 299 5.91 20.72 -4.60
N PRO A 300 5.46 22.00 -4.66
CA PRO A 300 5.05 22.73 -3.48
C PRO A 300 3.76 22.13 -2.90
N ILE A 301 3.94 21.22 -1.95
CA ILE A 301 2.83 20.58 -1.25
C ILE A 301 2.40 21.48 -0.10
N VAL A 302 1.10 21.71 0.01
CA VAL A 302 0.52 22.18 1.27
C VAL A 302 0.53 21.00 2.22
N LEU A 303 1.59 20.91 3.04
CA LEU A 303 1.72 19.87 4.06
C LEU A 303 0.66 20.13 5.14
N THR A 304 -0.44 19.41 5.09
CA THR A 304 -1.37 19.32 6.22
C THR A 304 -0.94 18.10 7.04
N SER A 305 -0.24 18.35 8.15
CA SER A 305 0.08 17.26 9.08
C SER A 305 -1.19 16.88 9.85
N LEU A 306 -1.66 15.68 9.64
CA LEU A 306 -2.61 15.05 10.56
C LEU A 306 -1.81 14.58 11.79
N LYS A 307 -2.12 15.13 12.95
CA LYS A 307 -1.60 14.67 14.25
C LYS A 307 -2.43 13.51 14.77
#